data_bebdc6d01229c2b7515ef2b5acbdf7cb
#
_entry.id   bebdc6d01229c2b7515ef2b5acbdf7cb
#
_cell.length_a   1.000
_cell.length_b   1.000
_cell.length_c   1.000
_cell.angle_alpha   90.00
_cell.angle_beta   90.00
_cell.angle_gamma   90.00
#
_symmetry.space_group_name_H-M   'P 1'
#
loop_
_entity.id
_entity.type
_entity.pdbx_description
1 polymer ?
#
loop_
_entity_poly.entity_id
_entity_poly.type
_entity_poly.pdbx_seq_one_letter_code
_entity_poly.pdbx_strand_id
1 'polypeptide(L)'
;MKYTLQTHHRKLLVDTMTPVNMYLKVRDNFPNSILLESSDYGVNDNSVAYICFNPIADIKLQNQMLSMHYPDGKSKQIQLAENERVAKYCSDFAKQFAGNFKSERFVSNGLFGFTSYDAVQHFEDIQFSEKEEDVHIPQMYYALFQNVIAINVFNNEAHLYAHCYQAVSYTHLTLPTKA
;
A
#
# COMPACT_ATOMS: atom_id res chain seq x y z
N MET A 1 -11.71 13.43 -2.42
CA MET A 1 -10.45 13.03 -1.79
C MET A 1 -10.45 13.54 -0.36
N LYS A 2 -10.05 12.71 0.61
CA LYS A 2 -10.17 13.04 2.04
C LYS A 2 -8.81 13.22 2.71
N TYR A 3 -7.79 12.52 2.19
CA TYR A 3 -6.45 12.51 2.75
C TYR A 3 -5.45 13.00 1.70
N THR A 4 -4.66 14.02 2.03
CA THR A 4 -3.62 14.55 1.16
C THR A 4 -2.26 14.09 1.66
N LEU A 5 -1.45 13.55 0.74
CA LEU A 5 -0.11 13.08 1.00
C LEU A 5 0.90 14.03 0.35
N GLN A 6 1.81 14.56 1.13
CA GLN A 6 2.97 15.26 0.62
C GLN A 6 4.12 14.26 0.49
N THR A 7 4.66 14.11 -0.72
CA THR A 7 5.72 13.16 -1.01
C THR A 7 7.06 13.86 -1.13
N HIS A 8 8.03 13.39 -0.37
CA HIS A 8 9.45 13.73 -0.52
C HIS A 8 10.13 12.61 -1.28
N HIS A 9 11.00 12.98 -2.22
CA HIS A 9 11.70 12.03 -3.09
C HIS A 9 13.20 12.25 -3.04
N ARG A 10 13.96 11.13 -3.03
CA ARG A 10 15.41 11.13 -3.15
C ARG A 10 15.86 9.95 -4.01
N LYS A 11 16.78 10.20 -4.94
CA LYS A 11 17.44 9.18 -5.75
C LYS A 11 18.82 8.86 -5.16
N LEU A 12 19.18 7.57 -5.11
CA LEU A 12 20.47 7.05 -4.64
C LEU A 12 21.01 6.02 -5.62
N LEU A 13 22.33 5.89 -5.69
CA LEU A 13 23.00 4.76 -6.32
C LEU A 13 23.17 3.65 -5.26
N VAL A 14 22.84 2.42 -5.62
CA VAL A 14 22.82 1.26 -4.70
C VAL A 14 23.55 0.04 -5.30
N ASP A 15 24.66 0.29 -5.96
CA ASP A 15 25.48 -0.70 -6.65
C ASP A 15 26.07 -1.80 -5.75
N THR A 16 26.15 -1.56 -4.44
CA THR A 16 26.68 -2.51 -3.45
C THR A 16 25.59 -3.23 -2.63
N MET A 17 24.30 -2.99 -2.94
CA MET A 17 23.18 -3.53 -2.16
C MET A 17 22.18 -4.25 -3.04
N THR A 18 21.71 -5.40 -2.60
CA THR A 18 20.58 -6.09 -3.22
C THR A 18 19.26 -5.69 -2.56
N PRO A 19 18.10 -5.78 -3.27
CA PRO A 19 16.81 -5.53 -2.67
C PRO A 19 16.55 -6.35 -1.40
N VAL A 20 16.91 -7.65 -1.42
CA VAL A 20 16.78 -8.54 -0.26
C VAL A 20 17.61 -8.05 0.92
N ASN A 21 18.87 -7.65 0.71
CA ASN A 21 19.74 -7.16 1.78
C ASN A 21 19.18 -5.87 2.40
N MET A 22 18.67 -4.95 1.57
CA MET A 22 18.01 -3.74 2.04
C MET A 22 16.75 -4.05 2.84
N TYR A 23 15.92 -4.98 2.34
CA TYR A 23 14.70 -5.42 3.02
C TYR A 23 14.97 -6.04 4.40
N LEU A 24 16.00 -6.90 4.51
CA LEU A 24 16.37 -7.51 5.79
C LEU A 24 16.72 -6.45 6.85
N LYS A 25 17.34 -5.35 6.47
CA LYS A 25 17.63 -4.23 7.39
C LYS A 25 16.39 -3.44 7.81
N VAL A 26 15.37 -3.38 6.95
CA VAL A 26 14.10 -2.69 7.21
C VAL A 26 13.17 -3.56 8.04
N ARG A 27 13.05 -4.85 7.70
CA ARG A 27 12.10 -5.80 8.27
C ARG A 27 12.16 -5.87 9.80
N ASP A 28 13.37 -5.91 10.36
CA ASP A 28 13.56 -6.10 11.79
C ASP A 28 13.18 -4.84 12.62
N ASN A 29 13.12 -3.67 11.98
CA ASN A 29 12.78 -2.40 12.62
C ASN A 29 11.34 -1.95 12.31
N PHE A 30 10.75 -2.42 11.21
CA PHE A 30 9.42 -1.99 10.74
C PHE A 30 8.53 -3.21 10.52
N PRO A 31 7.69 -3.57 11.50
CA PRO A 31 6.70 -4.64 11.33
C PRO A 31 5.75 -4.29 10.16
N ASN A 32 5.22 -5.33 9.53
CA ASN A 32 4.35 -5.21 8.34
C ASN A 32 5.02 -4.56 7.12
N SER A 33 6.36 -4.60 7.04
CA SER A 33 7.07 -4.25 5.81
C SER A 33 6.94 -5.36 4.78
N ILE A 34 6.97 -5.00 3.49
CA ILE A 34 6.89 -5.95 2.39
C ILE A 34 8.00 -5.71 1.38
N LEU A 35 8.44 -6.80 0.74
CA LEU A 35 9.32 -6.79 -0.43
C LEU A 35 8.52 -7.38 -1.60
N LEU A 36 8.46 -6.65 -2.71
CA LEU A 36 7.87 -7.07 -3.97
C LEU A 36 8.98 -7.05 -5.02
N GLU A 37 9.26 -8.20 -5.62
CA GLU A 37 10.26 -8.34 -6.67
C GLU A 37 9.60 -8.80 -7.96
N SER A 38 10.00 -8.22 -9.09
CA SER A 38 9.61 -8.73 -10.40
C SER A 38 10.34 -10.06 -10.63
N SER A 39 9.60 -11.09 -11.02
CA SER A 39 10.15 -12.40 -11.40
C SER A 39 10.74 -12.44 -12.81
N ASP A 40 10.66 -11.33 -13.55
CA ASP A 40 11.22 -11.25 -14.89
C ASP A 40 12.74 -11.07 -14.80
N TYR A 41 13.45 -12.18 -14.80
CA TYR A 41 14.92 -12.25 -14.83
C TYR A 41 15.51 -11.93 -16.21
N GLY A 42 14.67 -11.62 -17.19
CA GLY A 42 15.15 -11.06 -18.47
C GLY A 42 15.87 -9.74 -18.21
N VAL A 43 17.03 -9.56 -18.83
CA VAL A 43 17.91 -8.38 -18.73
C VAL A 43 17.19 -7.15 -19.33
N ASN A 44 16.06 -6.76 -18.74
CA ASN A 44 15.24 -5.66 -19.19
C ASN A 44 15.27 -4.55 -18.15
N ASP A 45 15.33 -3.33 -18.65
CA ASP A 45 15.28 -2.07 -17.91
C ASP A 45 14.03 -1.91 -17.00
N ASN A 46 13.13 -2.89 -17.01
CA ASN A 46 11.87 -2.95 -16.27
C ASN A 46 11.92 -3.81 -14.99
N SER A 47 13.07 -4.42 -14.66
CA SER A 47 13.21 -5.19 -13.41
C SER A 47 13.26 -4.25 -12.22
N VAL A 48 12.13 -4.10 -11.54
CA VAL A 48 11.97 -3.21 -10.38
C VAL A 48 11.57 -4.01 -9.15
N ALA A 49 12.27 -3.76 -8.04
CA ALA A 49 11.87 -4.22 -6.72
C ALA A 49 11.29 -3.07 -5.88
N TYR A 50 10.30 -3.35 -5.06
CA TYR A 50 9.72 -2.40 -4.13
C TYR A 50 9.88 -2.89 -2.69
N ILE A 51 10.38 -2.02 -1.82
CA ILE A 51 10.36 -2.23 -0.37
C ILE A 51 9.44 -1.18 0.22
N CYS A 52 8.36 -1.62 0.87
CA CYS A 52 7.39 -0.73 1.47
C CYS A 52 7.33 -1.00 2.97
N PHE A 53 7.33 0.07 3.78
CA PHE A 53 7.31 -0.04 5.23
C PHE A 53 6.61 1.14 5.90
N ASN A 54 6.21 0.92 7.17
CA ASN A 54 5.41 1.82 7.95
C ASN A 54 4.03 2.10 7.30
N PRO A 55 3.10 1.12 7.32
CA PRO A 55 1.76 1.30 6.76
C PRO A 55 0.99 2.38 7.53
N ILE A 56 0.35 3.30 6.82
CA ILE A 56 -0.44 4.42 7.38
C ILE A 56 -1.94 4.28 7.13
N ALA A 57 -2.33 3.42 6.22
CA ALA A 57 -3.71 3.03 5.96
C ALA A 57 -3.72 1.63 5.35
N ASP A 58 -4.75 0.85 5.60
CA ASP A 58 -4.90 -0.48 5.02
C ASP A 58 -6.36 -0.86 4.77
N ILE A 59 -6.53 -1.81 3.85
CA ILE A 59 -7.77 -2.51 3.57
C ILE A 59 -7.50 -4.01 3.59
N LYS A 60 -8.26 -4.75 4.41
CA LYS A 60 -8.09 -6.18 4.64
C LYS A 60 -9.42 -6.91 4.49
N LEU A 61 -9.42 -8.02 3.77
CA LEU A 61 -10.52 -8.96 3.70
C LEU A 61 -10.12 -10.26 4.39
N GLN A 62 -10.93 -10.67 5.36
CA GLN A 62 -10.76 -11.93 6.07
C GLN A 62 -12.12 -12.45 6.54
N ASN A 63 -12.46 -13.69 6.20
CA ASN A 63 -13.73 -14.32 6.59
C ASN A 63 -14.95 -13.43 6.27
N GLN A 64 -15.06 -12.95 5.03
CA GLN A 64 -16.12 -12.03 4.56
C GLN A 64 -16.18 -10.70 5.32
N MET A 65 -15.27 -10.44 6.24
CA MET A 65 -15.16 -9.15 6.92
C MET A 65 -14.15 -8.27 6.22
N LEU A 66 -14.61 -7.14 5.68
CA LEU A 66 -13.77 -6.11 5.09
C LEU A 66 -13.48 -5.05 6.16
N SER A 67 -12.21 -4.92 6.51
CA SER A 67 -11.72 -3.92 7.48
C SER A 67 -10.88 -2.88 6.77
N MET A 68 -11.08 -1.60 7.10
CA MET A 68 -10.34 -0.47 6.57
C MET A 68 -9.83 0.39 7.72
N HIS A 69 -8.55 0.74 7.70
CA HIS A 69 -7.93 1.67 8.64
C HIS A 69 -7.42 2.91 7.89
N TYR A 70 -7.55 4.07 8.52
CA TYR A 70 -7.23 5.36 7.92
C TYR A 70 -6.15 6.10 8.71
N PRO A 71 -5.40 7.05 8.07
CA PRO A 71 -4.30 7.75 8.73
C PRO A 71 -4.73 8.61 9.94
N ASP A 72 -6.01 8.96 10.03
CA ASP A 72 -6.57 9.72 11.16
C ASP A 72 -7.01 8.83 12.34
N GLY A 73 -6.63 7.55 12.32
CA GLY A 73 -6.97 6.57 13.34
C GLY A 73 -8.39 6.00 13.23
N LYS A 74 -9.19 6.46 12.27
CA LYS A 74 -10.52 5.89 12.04
C LYS A 74 -10.42 4.51 11.43
N SER A 75 -11.41 3.68 11.75
CA SER A 75 -11.59 2.37 11.15
C SER A 75 -13.02 2.19 10.67
N LYS A 76 -13.20 1.31 9.69
CA LYS A 76 -14.51 0.89 9.19
C LYS A 76 -14.47 -0.61 8.96
N GLN A 77 -15.53 -1.30 9.39
CA GLN A 77 -15.72 -2.73 9.13
C GLN A 77 -17.04 -2.93 8.40
N ILE A 78 -17.06 -3.82 7.44
CA ILE A 78 -18.23 -4.16 6.62
C ILE A 78 -18.27 -5.68 6.50
N GLN A 79 -19.39 -6.27 6.90
CA GLN A 79 -19.67 -7.66 6.58
C GLN A 79 -20.16 -7.73 5.15
N LEU A 80 -19.43 -8.45 4.28
CA LEU A 80 -19.81 -8.63 2.89
C LEU A 80 -20.94 -9.66 2.78
N ALA A 81 -21.89 -9.39 1.91
CA ALA A 81 -22.87 -10.40 1.48
C ALA A 81 -22.20 -11.40 0.52
N GLU A 82 -22.79 -12.59 0.36
CA GLU A 82 -22.23 -13.71 -0.44
C GLU A 82 -21.81 -13.34 -1.87
N ASN A 83 -22.49 -12.37 -2.50
CA ASN A 83 -22.24 -11.96 -3.89
C ASN A 83 -21.71 -10.52 -3.98
N GLU A 84 -21.22 -9.96 -2.89
CA GLU A 84 -20.78 -8.57 -2.87
C GLU A 84 -19.33 -8.43 -3.36
N ARG A 85 -19.14 -7.66 -4.44
CA ARG A 85 -17.83 -7.49 -5.07
C ARG A 85 -16.93 -6.53 -4.32
N VAL A 86 -15.75 -7.00 -3.93
CA VAL A 86 -14.75 -6.23 -3.17
C VAL A 86 -14.10 -5.13 -3.98
N ALA A 87 -14.00 -5.27 -5.31
CA ALA A 87 -13.30 -4.34 -6.20
C ALA A 87 -13.78 -2.88 -6.05
N LYS A 88 -15.07 -2.66 -5.82
CA LYS A 88 -15.62 -1.32 -5.59
C LYS A 88 -15.07 -0.70 -4.31
N TYR A 89 -15.02 -1.46 -3.23
CA TYR A 89 -14.48 -0.98 -1.94
C TYR A 89 -13.01 -0.64 -2.02
N CYS A 90 -12.20 -1.45 -2.72
CA CYS A 90 -10.79 -1.16 -2.98
C CYS A 90 -10.61 0.14 -3.77
N SER A 91 -11.40 0.32 -4.84
CA SER A 91 -11.38 1.54 -5.65
C SER A 91 -11.80 2.77 -4.83
N ASP A 92 -12.87 2.66 -4.05
CA ASP A 92 -13.37 3.77 -3.24
C ASP A 92 -12.41 4.11 -2.08
N PHE A 93 -11.72 3.11 -1.52
CA PHE A 93 -10.67 3.31 -0.53
C PHE A 93 -9.47 4.04 -1.15
N ALA A 94 -8.95 3.55 -2.28
CA ALA A 94 -7.81 4.17 -2.97
C ALA A 94 -8.07 5.62 -3.38
N LYS A 95 -9.30 5.94 -3.85
CA LYS A 95 -9.71 7.29 -4.24
C LYS A 95 -9.73 8.31 -3.10
N GLN A 96 -9.69 7.87 -1.84
CA GLN A 96 -9.65 8.80 -0.72
C GLN A 96 -8.29 9.47 -0.55
N PHE A 97 -7.24 8.87 -1.11
CA PHE A 97 -5.87 9.36 -1.00
C PHE A 97 -5.46 10.14 -2.25
N ALA A 98 -4.86 11.31 -2.05
CA ALA A 98 -4.30 12.12 -3.11
C ALA A 98 -2.84 12.43 -2.80
N GLY A 99 -1.95 12.19 -3.77
CA GLY A 99 -0.55 12.59 -3.69
C GLY A 99 -0.26 13.82 -4.55
N ASN A 100 0.69 14.62 -4.14
CA ASN A 100 1.18 15.79 -4.88
C ASN A 100 2.36 15.46 -5.80
N PHE A 101 2.85 14.22 -5.78
CA PHE A 101 4.00 13.78 -6.54
C PHE A 101 3.62 12.65 -7.52
N LYS A 102 4.10 12.76 -8.73
CA LYS A 102 3.95 11.72 -9.77
C LYS A 102 5.35 11.40 -10.31
N SER A 103 5.75 10.14 -10.18
CA SER A 103 6.93 9.62 -10.84
C SER A 103 6.56 9.18 -12.26
N GLU A 104 7.44 9.43 -13.22
CA GLU A 104 7.23 9.00 -14.61
C GLU A 104 7.57 7.53 -14.81
N ARG A 105 8.47 6.97 -13.99
CA ARG A 105 9.03 5.63 -14.18
C ARG A 105 8.57 4.60 -13.16
N PHE A 106 8.36 4.99 -11.91
CA PHE A 106 8.08 4.07 -10.82
C PHE A 106 6.74 4.37 -10.15
N VAL A 107 6.14 3.35 -9.56
CA VAL A 107 5.00 3.55 -8.67
C VAL A 107 5.50 4.22 -7.40
N SER A 108 5.33 5.54 -7.32
CA SER A 108 5.77 6.33 -6.16
C SER A 108 4.79 6.29 -5.00
N ASN A 109 3.51 6.05 -5.28
CA ASN A 109 2.43 6.02 -4.29
C ASN A 109 1.32 5.09 -4.79
N GLY A 110 0.71 4.35 -3.87
CA GLY A 110 -0.36 3.41 -4.19
C GLY A 110 -0.61 2.43 -3.05
N LEU A 111 -1.47 1.48 -3.33
CA LEU A 111 -1.73 0.36 -2.43
C LEU A 111 -0.82 -0.80 -2.82
N PHE A 112 -0.01 -1.25 -1.88
CA PHE A 112 0.87 -2.40 -2.03
C PHE A 112 0.41 -3.51 -1.11
N GLY A 113 0.42 -4.75 -1.59
CA GLY A 113 -0.04 -5.87 -0.81
C GLY A 113 -0.23 -7.12 -1.64
N PHE A 114 -1.16 -7.97 -1.23
CA PHE A 114 -1.44 -9.22 -1.90
C PHE A 114 -2.93 -9.56 -1.89
N THR A 115 -3.30 -10.44 -2.81
CA THR A 115 -4.57 -11.13 -2.86
C THR A 115 -4.27 -12.63 -2.92
N SER A 116 -4.85 -13.42 -2.01
CA SER A 116 -4.73 -14.88 -2.05
C SER A 116 -5.50 -15.45 -3.24
N TYR A 117 -5.19 -16.68 -3.62
CA TYR A 117 -5.91 -17.36 -4.69
C TYR A 117 -7.41 -17.49 -4.39
N ASP A 118 -7.76 -17.79 -3.14
CA ASP A 118 -9.16 -18.00 -2.71
C ASP A 118 -10.00 -16.73 -2.77
N ALA A 119 -9.38 -15.57 -2.79
CA ALA A 119 -10.08 -14.29 -2.93
C ALA A 119 -10.76 -14.14 -4.31
N VAL A 120 -10.44 -14.97 -5.31
CA VAL A 120 -11.07 -14.91 -6.64
C VAL A 120 -12.60 -15.02 -6.57
N GLN A 121 -13.14 -15.75 -5.59
CA GLN A 121 -14.58 -15.86 -5.33
C GLN A 121 -15.27 -14.50 -5.05
N HIS A 122 -14.53 -13.49 -4.62
CA HIS A 122 -15.06 -12.13 -4.39
C HIS A 122 -15.00 -11.24 -5.65
N PHE A 123 -14.42 -11.74 -6.74
CA PHE A 123 -14.28 -11.03 -8.01
C PHE A 123 -15.01 -11.70 -9.16
N GLU A 124 -15.09 -13.05 -9.13
CA GLU A 124 -15.70 -13.89 -10.16
C GLU A 124 -16.78 -14.79 -9.57
N ASP A 125 -17.65 -15.35 -10.42
CA ASP A 125 -18.72 -16.28 -10.03
C ASP A 125 -18.16 -17.71 -9.84
N ILE A 126 -17.22 -17.87 -8.92
CA ILE A 126 -16.57 -19.13 -8.57
C ILE A 126 -16.77 -19.35 -7.08
N GLN A 127 -17.09 -20.57 -6.68
CA GLN A 127 -17.17 -20.98 -5.29
C GLN A 127 -16.16 -22.11 -5.02
N PHE A 128 -15.43 -21.98 -3.92
CA PHE A 128 -14.56 -23.03 -3.41
C PHE A 128 -15.30 -23.82 -2.32
N SER A 129 -15.05 -25.13 -2.26
CA SER A 129 -15.45 -25.93 -1.10
C SER A 129 -14.66 -25.43 0.14
N GLU A 130 -15.35 -25.33 1.27
CA GLU A 130 -14.70 -25.04 2.54
C GLU A 130 -13.59 -26.06 2.83
N LYS A 131 -12.39 -25.56 3.07
CA LYS A 131 -11.27 -26.34 3.58
C LYS A 131 -10.94 -25.83 4.97
N GLU A 132 -10.64 -26.74 5.88
CA GLU A 132 -10.03 -26.37 7.15
C GLU A 132 -8.67 -25.72 6.87
N GLU A 133 -8.54 -24.46 7.20
CA GLU A 133 -7.30 -23.71 7.05
C GLU A 133 -6.50 -23.77 8.35
N ASP A 134 -5.33 -24.41 8.31
CA ASP A 134 -4.38 -24.43 9.41
C ASP A 134 -3.72 -23.06 9.64
N VAL A 135 -3.77 -22.15 8.66
CA VAL A 135 -3.14 -20.83 8.72
C VAL A 135 -4.13 -19.75 8.34
N HIS A 136 -4.39 -18.84 9.25
CA HIS A 136 -5.30 -17.70 9.05
C HIS A 136 -4.63 -16.54 8.31
N ILE A 137 -4.42 -16.67 7.00
CA ILE A 137 -3.95 -15.57 6.14
C ILE A 137 -5.15 -14.78 5.63
N PRO A 138 -5.13 -13.44 5.62
CA PRO A 138 -6.17 -12.66 4.98
C PRO A 138 -6.30 -13.02 3.49
N GLN A 139 -7.54 -13.08 2.99
CA GLN A 139 -7.80 -13.29 1.56
C GLN A 139 -7.30 -12.12 0.72
N MET A 140 -7.29 -10.92 1.29
CA MET A 140 -6.73 -9.72 0.66
C MET A 140 -6.15 -8.80 1.74
N TYR A 141 -4.97 -8.26 1.50
CA TYR A 141 -4.38 -7.20 2.30
C TYR A 141 -3.64 -6.22 1.39
N TYR A 142 -4.05 -4.97 1.41
CA TYR A 142 -3.38 -3.88 0.73
C TYR A 142 -3.20 -2.71 1.68
N ALA A 143 -2.01 -2.12 1.68
CA ALA A 143 -1.70 -0.98 2.53
C ALA A 143 -1.12 0.18 1.72
N LEU A 144 -1.39 1.38 2.19
CA LEU A 144 -0.69 2.60 1.83
C LEU A 144 0.47 2.78 2.81
N PHE A 145 1.69 2.78 2.29
CA PHE A 145 2.89 2.88 3.11
C PHE A 145 3.42 4.31 3.17
N GLN A 146 3.93 4.70 4.33
CA GLN A 146 4.62 5.97 4.48
C GLN A 146 5.89 6.01 3.64
N ASN A 147 6.62 4.89 3.58
CA ASN A 147 7.90 4.82 2.90
C ASN A 147 7.85 3.74 1.81
N VAL A 148 8.29 4.12 0.62
CA VAL A 148 8.42 3.24 -0.55
C VAL A 148 9.81 3.42 -1.12
N ILE A 149 10.55 2.33 -1.27
CA ILE A 149 11.83 2.29 -1.98
C ILE A 149 11.60 1.51 -3.27
N ALA A 150 11.71 2.17 -4.42
CA ALA A 150 11.71 1.53 -5.73
C ALA A 150 13.14 1.35 -6.20
N ILE A 151 13.56 0.13 -6.49
CA ILE A 151 14.92 -0.22 -6.88
C ILE A 151 14.90 -0.73 -8.31
N ASN A 152 15.59 -0.03 -9.20
CA ASN A 152 15.90 -0.57 -10.51
C ASN A 152 17.15 -1.44 -10.39
N VAL A 153 16.97 -2.75 -10.48
CA VAL A 153 18.06 -3.71 -10.30
C VAL A 153 19.06 -3.65 -11.45
N PHE A 154 18.60 -3.29 -12.65
CA PHE A 154 19.46 -3.20 -13.83
C PHE A 154 20.43 -2.00 -13.77
N ASN A 155 19.93 -0.84 -13.33
CA ASN A 155 20.72 0.39 -13.27
C ASN A 155 21.35 0.63 -11.89
N ASN A 156 21.13 -0.24 -10.91
CA ASN A 156 21.54 -0.06 -9.52
C ASN A 156 21.08 1.28 -8.90
N GLU A 157 19.89 1.73 -9.27
CA GLU A 157 19.30 2.96 -8.78
C GLU A 157 18.16 2.69 -7.80
N ALA A 158 18.15 3.39 -6.69
CA ALA A 158 17.03 3.39 -5.74
C ALA A 158 16.37 4.77 -5.67
N HIS A 159 15.03 4.76 -5.69
CA HIS A 159 14.20 5.94 -5.51
C HIS A 159 13.43 5.80 -4.20
N LEU A 160 13.74 6.67 -3.25
CA LEU A 160 13.10 6.69 -1.93
C LEU A 160 11.97 7.72 -1.96
N TYR A 161 10.77 7.28 -1.60
CA TYR A 161 9.59 8.12 -1.46
C TYR A 161 9.13 8.07 0.00
N ALA A 162 9.00 9.23 0.62
CA ALA A 162 8.47 9.39 1.95
C ALA A 162 7.19 10.23 1.89
N HIS A 163 6.07 9.66 2.33
CA HIS A 163 4.74 10.27 2.30
C HIS A 163 4.40 10.82 3.67
N CYS A 164 4.23 12.13 3.76
CA CYS A 164 3.73 12.80 4.95
C CYS A 164 2.22 13.01 4.83
N TYR A 165 1.45 12.44 5.72
CA TYR A 165 0.02 12.71 5.84
C TYR A 165 -0.18 14.06 6.52
N GLN A 166 -0.94 14.95 5.86
CA GLN A 166 -1.43 16.18 6.46
C GLN A 166 -2.90 16.00 6.79
N ALA A 167 -3.23 15.98 8.08
CA ALA A 167 -4.61 16.14 8.49
C ALA A 167 -5.06 17.54 8.04
N VAL A 168 -6.09 17.60 7.17
CA VAL A 168 -6.71 18.88 6.83
C VAL A 168 -7.46 19.35 8.07
N SER A 169 -6.77 20.08 8.94
CA SER A 169 -7.40 20.81 10.04
C SER A 169 -8.10 22.03 9.43
N TYR A 170 -9.41 21.94 9.26
CA TYR A 170 -10.25 23.13 9.07
C TYR A 170 -10.36 23.86 10.42
N THR A 171 -9.29 24.49 10.85
CA THR A 171 -9.37 25.56 11.83
C THR A 171 -9.78 26.82 11.07
N HIS A 172 -11.06 27.16 11.11
CA HIS A 172 -11.48 28.54 10.87
C HIS A 172 -10.80 29.39 11.93
N LEU A 173 -9.67 30.00 11.58
CA LEU A 173 -9.14 31.16 12.30
C LEU A 173 -10.12 32.31 12.04
N THR A 174 -11.13 32.43 12.90
CA THR A 174 -11.87 33.68 13.03
C THR A 174 -10.92 34.67 13.71
N LEU A 175 -10.34 35.55 12.89
CA LEU A 175 -9.65 36.72 13.41
C LEU A 175 -10.65 37.54 14.23
N PRO A 176 -10.33 37.90 15.49
CA PRO A 176 -11.17 38.82 16.23
C PRO A 176 -11.14 40.17 15.53
N THR A 177 -12.29 40.59 14.98
CA THR A 177 -12.51 41.95 14.53
C THR A 177 -12.47 42.82 15.77
N LYS A 178 -11.40 43.62 15.91
CA LYS A 178 -11.39 44.71 16.87
C LYS A 178 -12.48 45.74 16.46
N ALA A 179 -13.40 45.97 17.40
CA ALA A 179 -14.25 47.12 17.42
C ALA A 179 -13.41 48.38 17.74
#